data_6394a6bcf269737d5dec4258527c12a3
#
_entry.id   6394a6bcf269737d5dec4258527c12a3
#
_cell.length_a   1.000
_cell.length_b   1.000
_cell.length_c   1.000
_cell.angle_alpha   90.00
_cell.angle_beta   90.00
_cell.angle_gamma   90.00
#
_symmetry.space_group_name_H-M   'P 1'
#
loop_
_entity.id
_entity.type
_entity.pdbx_description
1 polymer ?
#
loop_
_entity_poly.entity_id
_entity_poly.type
_entity_poly.pdbx_seq_one_letter_code
_entity_poly.pdbx_strand_id
1 'polypeptide(L)'
;MKKALTKSAALIMASLLCALSLAGCGGAPAAKPADTAKPGEAAKPADGAKPADGAKPAEGAKIAGDFEIQYFVGGYGDAWWKEVIGEFQKKYPDLKIKQSAGSQINDQMKPRWIQGNPPDVVYIDGAGSNEAQMVKDDQLMDISDWVKTAKNVDGDKLTDQLIAPPQDFNGKNYTIPLVFGSWGTFYDEALFKKNGWTVPTDWDSFLATSEKIKASGMNPYIHTGKYPYYIVGGLVNSGFVSENGDNPQILKDQEAAKEKAFKNDAVAKTLQKLVVMRDKGYFDNASFGINHTDSQMLFLQRKDAMLPNGLWLENEMKKDVPADFKFGFIPSVMQKPGGKNVVIPYTNNIAIAKKAKNPEAAKAFVQFIFTKKTATRWAELTGAIMNVKADLEASSASGVVKTAMKYFNSSNTIVAPVFKLNADLEQAENDATIALLQKKITPDEWMDRMEKAAAKVRGSK
;
A
#
# COMPACT_ATOMS: atom_id res chain seq x y z
N MET A 1 39.71 -38.40 -35.31
CA MET A 1 40.66 -38.87 -34.27
C MET A 1 40.06 -38.48 -32.91
N LYS A 2 39.47 -39.45 -32.26
CA LYS A 2 39.84 -40.09 -30.98
C LYS A 2 39.82 -39.11 -29.80
N LYS A 3 38.76 -39.23 -28.98
CA LYS A 3 38.69 -39.86 -27.62
C LYS A 3 39.15 -38.89 -26.50
N ALA A 4 38.58 -38.78 -25.33
CA ALA A 4 37.77 -39.63 -24.45
C ALA A 4 37.11 -38.70 -23.38
N LEU A 5 35.89 -38.83 -22.94
CA LEU A 5 35.36 -39.64 -21.83
C LEU A 5 36.21 -39.67 -20.55
N THR A 6 35.73 -39.06 -19.47
CA THR A 6 35.73 -39.70 -18.17
C THR A 6 34.54 -39.24 -17.32
N LYS A 7 33.91 -40.19 -16.78
CA LYS A 7 32.78 -40.47 -15.94
C LYS A 7 33.16 -40.35 -14.44
N SER A 8 32.11 -40.33 -13.65
CA SER A 8 31.97 -40.83 -12.27
C SER A 8 32.19 -39.78 -11.16
N ALA A 9 31.45 -39.71 -10.08
CA ALA A 9 30.57 -40.68 -9.44
C ALA A 9 29.61 -39.99 -8.48
N ALA A 10 28.41 -40.54 -8.36
CA ALA A 10 27.44 -40.30 -7.29
C ALA A 10 27.93 -40.97 -6.00
N LEU A 11 27.61 -40.38 -4.84
CA LEU A 11 27.62 -41.11 -3.58
C LEU A 11 26.36 -40.74 -2.76
N ILE A 12 25.56 -41.78 -2.63
CA ILE A 12 24.40 -41.95 -1.73
C ILE A 12 24.93 -42.50 -0.41
N MET A 13 24.41 -41.95 0.72
CA MET A 13 24.33 -42.63 2.02
C MET A 13 23.23 -41.93 2.82
N ALA A 14 22.05 -42.40 2.97
CA ALA A 14 21.48 -43.54 3.71
C ALA A 14 21.62 -43.42 5.25
N SER A 15 20.48 -43.02 5.81
CA SER A 15 19.80 -43.42 7.08
C SER A 15 20.55 -44.18 8.15
N LEU A 16 20.38 -43.77 9.42
CA LEU A 16 20.28 -44.69 10.53
C LEU A 16 19.30 -44.17 11.61
N LEU A 17 18.20 -44.92 11.78
CA LEU A 17 17.34 -44.93 12.95
C LEU A 17 18.10 -45.53 14.14
N CYS A 18 17.87 -45.01 15.35
CA CYS A 18 17.94 -45.83 16.55
C CYS A 18 16.82 -45.39 17.51
N ALA A 19 15.94 -46.33 17.74
CA ALA A 19 14.91 -46.30 18.76
C ALA A 19 15.41 -47.07 19.99
N LEU A 20 14.65 -46.91 21.12
CA LEU A 20 14.59 -47.70 22.34
C LEU A 20 15.57 -47.37 23.48
N SER A 21 15.03 -46.94 24.62
CA SER A 21 14.70 -47.87 25.69
C SER A 21 13.89 -47.19 26.82
N LEU A 22 12.85 -47.91 27.21
CA LEU A 22 12.01 -47.74 28.40
C LEU A 22 12.81 -48.13 29.66
N ALA A 23 12.40 -47.57 30.76
CA ALA A 23 12.07 -48.17 32.07
C ALA A 23 12.55 -47.35 33.25
N GLY A 24 11.65 -47.24 34.23
CA GLY A 24 11.97 -47.00 35.61
C GLY A 24 10.79 -46.44 36.43
N CYS A 25 9.95 -47.35 36.97
CA CYS A 25 8.89 -47.11 37.92
C CYS A 25 9.29 -46.57 39.28
N GLY A 26 8.36 -45.89 39.96
CA GLY A 26 8.30 -45.69 41.43
C GLY A 26 7.35 -44.52 41.72
N GLY A 27 6.18 -44.67 42.15
CA GLY A 27 5.53 -45.29 43.28
C GLY A 27 4.91 -44.18 44.10
N ALA A 28 3.55 -44.15 44.11
CA ALA A 28 2.69 -43.21 44.84
C ALA A 28 2.81 -43.33 46.38
N PRO A 29 2.16 -42.46 47.20
CA PRO A 29 0.76 -42.70 47.48
C PRO A 29 -0.16 -41.45 47.57
N ALA A 30 -1.41 -41.74 47.36
CA ALA A 30 -2.56 -40.87 47.51
C ALA A 30 -2.88 -40.57 49.00
N ALA A 31 -3.34 -39.37 49.28
CA ALA A 31 -4.12 -39.05 50.46
C ALA A 31 -5.48 -38.51 50.13
N LYS A 32 -6.49 -39.08 50.74
CA LYS A 32 -7.92 -38.85 50.62
C LYS A 32 -8.40 -37.57 51.31
N PRO A 33 -9.62 -37.14 51.06
CA PRO A 33 -10.14 -35.80 51.31
C PRO A 33 -10.70 -35.64 52.74
N ALA A 34 -10.66 -34.40 53.22
CA ALA A 34 -11.35 -34.03 54.47
C ALA A 34 -12.44 -32.97 54.18
N ASP A 35 -13.52 -33.20 54.84
CA ASP A 35 -14.86 -32.71 54.89
C ASP A 35 -15.14 -31.21 54.91
N THR A 36 -16.24 -30.91 54.26
CA THR A 36 -17.29 -29.89 54.51
C THR A 36 -17.15 -28.88 55.64
N ALA A 37 -17.24 -27.61 55.26
CA ALA A 37 -17.78 -26.55 56.11
C ALA A 37 -18.76 -25.67 55.29
N LYS A 38 -19.93 -25.44 55.91
CA LYS A 38 -21.13 -24.76 55.45
C LYS A 38 -20.97 -23.26 55.21
N PRO A 39 -21.91 -22.61 54.51
CA PRO A 39 -21.76 -21.27 53.93
C PRO A 39 -21.99 -20.14 54.96
N GLY A 40 -21.15 -19.11 54.87
CA GLY A 40 -21.34 -17.86 55.56
C GLY A 40 -21.85 -16.77 54.63
N GLU A 41 -22.69 -15.95 55.16
CA GLU A 41 -23.53 -14.88 54.62
C GLU A 41 -23.01 -14.03 53.47
N ALA A 42 -23.96 -13.72 52.58
CA ALA A 42 -23.85 -12.75 51.49
C ALA A 42 -23.53 -11.33 51.99
N ALA A 43 -22.42 -10.76 51.55
CA ALA A 43 -22.16 -9.34 51.61
C ALA A 43 -22.84 -8.63 50.43
N LYS A 44 -23.62 -7.59 50.72
CA LYS A 44 -24.29 -6.70 49.77
C LYS A 44 -23.32 -6.12 48.70
N PRO A 45 -23.82 -5.90 47.47
CA PRO A 45 -23.05 -5.16 46.45
C PRO A 45 -22.88 -3.70 46.89
N ALA A 46 -21.65 -3.20 46.80
CA ALA A 46 -21.35 -1.78 46.90
C ALA A 46 -21.81 -1.10 45.62
N ASP A 47 -22.57 -0.04 45.77
CA ASP A 47 -23.08 0.82 44.73
C ASP A 47 -21.98 1.45 43.86
N GLY A 48 -22.25 1.41 42.56
CA GLY A 48 -21.96 2.44 41.54
C GLY A 48 -20.62 3.18 41.57
N ALA A 49 -19.59 2.60 40.94
CA ALA A 49 -18.54 3.44 40.38
C ALA A 49 -19.08 4.04 39.06
N LYS A 50 -19.40 5.32 39.07
CA LYS A 50 -19.70 6.18 37.92
C LYS A 50 -18.55 6.06 36.91
N PRO A 51 -18.81 5.98 35.59
CA PRO A 51 -17.76 6.11 34.60
C PRO A 51 -17.09 7.49 34.77
N ALA A 52 -15.77 7.50 34.80
CA ALA A 52 -15.00 8.73 34.82
C ALA A 52 -15.28 9.51 33.52
N ASP A 53 -15.97 10.60 33.65
CA ASP A 53 -16.15 11.60 32.60
C ASP A 53 -14.80 12.07 32.07
N GLY A 54 -14.78 12.32 30.74
CA GLY A 54 -13.65 12.68 29.94
C GLY A 54 -12.64 13.58 30.62
N ALA A 55 -11.47 13.03 30.86
CA ALA A 55 -10.32 13.83 31.25
C ALA A 55 -9.98 14.80 30.12
N LYS A 56 -10.24 16.10 30.35
CA LYS A 56 -9.68 17.19 29.57
C LYS A 56 -8.18 16.93 29.40
N PRO A 57 -7.58 17.11 28.21
CA PRO A 57 -6.14 16.98 28.06
C PRO A 57 -5.47 17.93 29.06
N ALA A 58 -4.59 17.40 29.89
CA ALA A 58 -3.75 18.21 30.77
C ALA A 58 -2.84 19.07 29.86
N GLU A 59 -3.10 20.38 29.80
CA GLU A 59 -2.15 21.33 29.23
C GLU A 59 -0.87 21.24 30.03
N GLY A 60 0.22 20.70 29.40
CA GLY A 60 1.56 20.68 29.98
C GLY A 60 2.12 19.33 30.38
N ALA A 61 1.57 18.19 30.00
CA ALA A 61 2.24 16.92 30.23
C ALA A 61 3.60 16.90 29.51
N LYS A 62 4.69 16.72 30.26
CA LYS A 62 6.05 16.67 29.73
C LYS A 62 6.19 15.43 28.82
N ILE A 63 6.48 15.65 27.53
CA ILE A 63 6.75 14.58 26.58
C ILE A 63 8.19 14.08 26.84
N ALA A 64 8.32 12.88 27.42
CA ALA A 64 9.58 12.30 27.86
C ALA A 64 9.50 10.77 27.92
N GLY A 65 10.65 10.10 28.15
CA GLY A 65 10.74 8.64 28.32
C GLY A 65 11.01 7.88 27.04
N ASP A 66 10.82 6.56 27.08
CA ASP A 66 11.06 5.70 25.92
C ASP A 66 9.93 5.89 24.89
N PHE A 67 10.29 5.95 23.61
CA PHE A 67 9.38 6.11 22.49
C PHE A 67 9.91 5.33 21.29
N GLU A 68 9.10 4.44 20.72
CA GLU A 68 9.53 3.59 19.60
C GLU A 68 8.65 3.80 18.36
N ILE A 69 9.31 3.99 17.21
CA ILE A 69 8.68 4.17 15.90
C ILE A 69 9.07 2.98 15.02
N GLN A 70 8.07 2.28 14.46
CA GLN A 70 8.25 1.28 13.40
C GLN A 70 7.93 1.90 12.05
N TYR A 71 8.84 1.76 11.07
CA TYR A 71 8.53 2.16 9.70
C TYR A 71 9.20 1.25 8.65
N PHE A 72 8.45 0.99 7.59
CA PHE A 72 8.93 0.25 6.43
C PHE A 72 9.88 1.12 5.60
N VAL A 73 10.96 0.52 5.09
CA VAL A 73 11.92 1.16 4.18
C VAL A 73 11.82 0.47 2.83
N GLY A 74 11.11 1.09 1.91
CA GLY A 74 10.92 0.67 0.52
C GLY A 74 11.30 1.78 -0.46
N GLY A 75 10.51 1.95 -1.53
CA GLY A 75 10.76 2.91 -2.59
C GLY A 75 10.87 4.37 -2.15
N TYR A 76 10.29 4.75 -1.02
CA TYR A 76 10.43 6.09 -0.45
C TYR A 76 11.74 6.31 0.30
N GLY A 77 12.49 5.23 0.62
CA GLY A 77 13.70 5.31 1.42
C GLY A 77 13.43 5.70 2.89
N ASP A 78 14.49 6.10 3.59
CA ASP A 78 14.44 6.45 5.02
C ASP A 78 14.94 7.87 5.35
N ALA A 79 15.32 8.63 4.33
CA ALA A 79 15.92 9.96 4.52
C ALA A 79 14.98 10.92 5.26
N TRP A 80 13.71 10.96 4.87
CA TRP A 80 12.71 11.78 5.53
C TRP A 80 12.46 11.34 6.98
N TRP A 81 12.39 10.03 7.23
CA TRP A 81 12.20 9.50 8.59
C TRP A 81 13.33 9.93 9.50
N LYS A 82 14.58 9.80 9.04
CA LYS A 82 15.75 10.21 9.82
C LYS A 82 15.76 11.71 10.12
N GLU A 83 15.40 12.53 9.12
CA GLU A 83 15.33 13.99 9.27
C GLU A 83 14.23 14.38 10.28
N VAL A 84 13.01 13.92 10.07
CA VAL A 84 11.87 14.32 10.89
C VAL A 84 11.96 13.78 12.32
N ILE A 85 12.47 12.57 12.53
CA ILE A 85 12.69 12.01 13.86
C ILE A 85 13.80 12.77 14.58
N GLY A 86 14.86 13.16 13.85
CA GLY A 86 15.93 14.00 14.40
C GLY A 86 15.43 15.39 14.82
N GLU A 87 14.54 16.01 14.03
CA GLU A 87 13.91 17.29 14.42
C GLU A 87 12.96 17.11 15.63
N PHE A 88 12.22 16.02 15.67
CA PHE A 88 11.34 15.70 16.80
C PHE A 88 12.13 15.46 18.09
N GLN A 89 13.26 14.74 18.01
CA GLN A 89 14.17 14.54 19.16
C GLN A 89 14.74 15.86 19.71
N LYS A 90 15.08 16.82 18.82
CA LYS A 90 15.53 18.16 19.24
C LYS A 90 14.44 18.95 19.96
N LYS A 91 13.20 18.81 19.51
CA LYS A 91 12.02 19.46 20.14
C LYS A 91 11.70 18.86 21.51
N TYR A 92 11.88 17.55 21.65
CA TYR A 92 11.59 16.79 22.86
C TYR A 92 12.85 16.02 23.34
N PRO A 93 13.84 16.72 23.93
CA PRO A 93 15.16 16.13 24.25
C PRO A 93 15.11 15.04 25.33
N ASP A 94 14.03 15.01 26.15
CA ASP A 94 13.84 14.02 27.21
C ASP A 94 13.25 12.68 26.69
N LEU A 95 12.92 12.58 25.39
CA LEU A 95 12.55 11.31 24.76
C LEU A 95 13.80 10.47 24.45
N LYS A 96 13.68 9.16 24.64
CA LYS A 96 14.64 8.16 24.14
C LYS A 96 14.04 7.47 22.95
N ILE A 97 14.31 8.00 21.74
CA ILE A 97 13.65 7.53 20.52
C ILE A 97 14.39 6.31 19.97
N LYS A 98 13.66 5.20 19.84
CA LYS A 98 14.08 3.99 19.15
C LYS A 98 13.44 3.90 17.79
N GLN A 99 14.22 3.61 16.75
CA GLN A 99 13.76 3.39 15.39
C GLN A 99 13.87 1.90 15.07
N SER A 100 12.74 1.29 14.69
CA SER A 100 12.65 -0.07 14.17
C SER A 100 12.26 0.02 12.69
N ALA A 101 13.25 -0.14 11.78
CA ALA A 101 13.08 0.17 10.38
C ALA A 101 13.80 -0.84 9.47
N GLY A 102 13.25 -1.05 8.29
CA GLY A 102 13.86 -1.91 7.25
C GLY A 102 12.85 -2.42 6.24
N SER A 103 13.34 -3.07 5.19
CA SER A 103 12.50 -3.64 4.14
C SER A 103 11.73 -4.90 4.56
N GLN A 104 12.09 -5.52 5.69
CA GLN A 104 11.41 -6.68 6.25
C GLN A 104 10.90 -6.43 7.68
N ILE A 105 10.76 -5.17 8.04
CA ILE A 105 10.45 -4.77 9.42
C ILE A 105 9.11 -5.32 9.91
N ASN A 106 8.12 -5.43 9.03
CA ASN A 106 6.80 -5.93 9.39
C ASN A 106 6.87 -7.39 9.88
N ASP A 107 7.58 -8.26 9.16
CA ASP A 107 7.77 -9.65 9.57
C ASP A 107 8.63 -9.76 10.84
N GLN A 108 9.67 -8.96 10.97
CA GLN A 108 10.53 -8.93 12.16
C GLN A 108 9.80 -8.49 13.42
N MET A 109 8.83 -7.56 13.28
CA MET A 109 8.06 -7.02 14.39
C MET A 109 6.80 -7.83 14.73
N LYS A 110 6.33 -8.69 13.82
CA LYS A 110 5.12 -9.50 14.00
C LYS A 110 5.07 -10.26 15.32
N PRO A 111 6.14 -10.93 15.80
CA PRO A 111 6.12 -11.61 17.11
C PRO A 111 5.84 -10.65 18.26
N ARG A 112 6.38 -9.43 18.23
CA ARG A 112 6.16 -8.41 19.27
C ARG A 112 4.71 -7.92 19.28
N TRP A 113 4.11 -7.71 18.11
CA TRP A 113 2.70 -7.36 17.99
C TRP A 113 1.79 -8.44 18.59
N ILE A 114 2.05 -9.71 18.29
CA ILE A 114 1.31 -10.86 18.83
C ILE A 114 1.47 -10.96 20.35
N GLN A 115 2.65 -10.73 20.87
CA GLN A 115 2.95 -10.77 22.33
C GLN A 115 2.42 -9.54 23.09
N GLY A 116 1.85 -8.56 22.38
CA GLY A 116 1.32 -7.34 22.99
C GLY A 116 2.40 -6.38 23.50
N ASN A 117 3.57 -6.38 22.87
CA ASN A 117 4.66 -5.46 23.10
C ASN A 117 5.04 -4.73 21.80
N PRO A 118 4.09 -4.01 21.16
CA PRO A 118 4.32 -3.29 19.91
C PRO A 118 5.25 -2.07 20.11
N PRO A 119 5.67 -1.39 19.02
CA PRO A 119 6.15 -0.01 19.08
C PRO A 119 5.02 0.94 19.47
N ASP A 120 5.31 2.22 19.69
CA ASP A 120 4.29 3.23 19.98
C ASP A 120 3.59 3.70 18.70
N VAL A 121 4.37 3.90 17.63
CA VAL A 121 3.89 4.33 16.31
C VAL A 121 4.30 3.31 15.25
N VAL A 122 3.42 3.06 14.30
CA VAL A 122 3.68 2.22 13.13
C VAL A 122 3.29 2.93 11.83
N TYR A 123 4.20 2.93 10.86
CA TYR A 123 3.90 3.23 9.47
C TYR A 123 3.55 1.94 8.74
N ILE A 124 2.29 1.84 8.33
CA ILE A 124 1.70 0.65 7.72
C ILE A 124 1.93 0.73 6.21
N ASP A 125 3.00 0.10 5.76
CA ASP A 125 3.43 0.03 4.37
C ASP A 125 4.24 -1.25 4.13
N GLY A 126 4.32 -1.68 2.86
CA GLY A 126 5.13 -2.82 2.43
C GLY A 126 4.55 -4.19 2.76
N ALA A 127 5.26 -5.21 2.31
CA ALA A 127 4.88 -6.60 2.52
C ALA A 127 4.78 -6.94 4.02
N GLY A 128 3.88 -7.84 4.37
CA GLY A 128 3.66 -8.27 5.75
C GLY A 128 2.85 -7.31 6.62
N SER A 129 2.45 -6.12 6.10
CA SER A 129 1.53 -5.20 6.78
C SER A 129 0.12 -5.32 6.21
N ASN A 130 -0.89 -5.27 7.08
CA ASN A 130 -2.30 -5.21 6.66
C ASN A 130 -3.10 -4.45 7.71
N GLU A 131 -3.53 -3.24 7.35
CA GLU A 131 -4.27 -2.34 8.22
C GLU A 131 -5.58 -2.96 8.73
N ALA A 132 -6.39 -3.52 7.83
CA ALA A 132 -7.67 -4.10 8.18
C ALA A 132 -7.51 -5.27 9.15
N GLN A 133 -6.45 -6.08 8.98
CA GLN A 133 -6.14 -7.16 9.90
C GLN A 133 -5.69 -6.62 11.26
N MET A 134 -4.85 -5.57 11.29
CA MET A 134 -4.41 -4.95 12.54
C MET A 134 -5.59 -4.34 13.32
N VAL A 135 -6.58 -3.75 12.62
CA VAL A 135 -7.82 -3.26 13.24
C VAL A 135 -8.64 -4.43 13.79
N LYS A 136 -8.83 -5.50 12.99
CA LYS A 136 -9.56 -6.70 13.40
C LYS A 136 -8.93 -7.39 14.62
N ASP A 137 -7.60 -7.41 14.69
CA ASP A 137 -6.83 -8.00 15.79
C ASP A 137 -6.72 -7.07 17.02
N ASP A 138 -7.43 -5.93 16.99
CA ASP A 138 -7.48 -4.95 18.09
C ASP A 138 -6.09 -4.42 18.50
N GLN A 139 -5.20 -4.26 17.50
CA GLN A 139 -3.81 -3.84 17.71
C GLN A 139 -3.62 -2.33 17.70
N LEU A 140 -4.55 -1.58 17.07
CA LEU A 140 -4.45 -0.14 16.87
C LEU A 140 -5.33 0.64 17.86
N MET A 141 -4.87 1.83 18.24
CA MET A 141 -5.61 2.74 19.08
C MET A 141 -6.77 3.36 18.30
N ASP A 142 -7.97 3.37 18.89
CA ASP A 142 -9.09 4.17 18.39
C ASP A 142 -8.76 5.65 18.58
N ILE A 143 -8.59 6.37 17.48
CA ILE A 143 -8.25 7.80 17.46
C ILE A 143 -9.41 8.69 17.04
N SER A 144 -10.64 8.13 16.95
CA SER A 144 -11.82 8.80 16.38
C SER A 144 -12.10 10.17 17.00
N ASP A 145 -12.04 10.27 18.31
CA ASP A 145 -12.34 11.53 19.01
C ASP A 145 -11.13 12.47 19.00
N TRP A 146 -9.93 11.92 19.16
CA TRP A 146 -8.70 12.71 19.14
C TRP A 146 -8.48 13.37 17.77
N VAL A 147 -8.61 12.65 16.67
CA VAL A 147 -8.32 13.17 15.32
C VAL A 147 -9.26 14.32 14.91
N LYS A 148 -10.50 14.33 15.42
CA LYS A 148 -11.47 15.40 15.15
C LYS A 148 -11.04 16.76 15.70
N THR A 149 -10.26 16.77 16.78
CA THR A 149 -9.89 17.99 17.52
C THR A 149 -8.39 18.26 17.49
N ALA A 150 -7.59 17.27 17.10
CA ALA A 150 -6.13 17.38 17.07
C ALA A 150 -5.67 18.50 16.14
N LYS A 151 -4.66 19.24 16.58
CA LYS A 151 -3.97 20.26 15.80
C LYS A 151 -2.53 19.86 15.58
N ASN A 152 -1.98 20.25 14.46
CA ASN A 152 -0.54 20.12 14.21
C ASN A 152 0.25 21.16 15.04
N VAL A 153 1.57 21.10 14.97
CA VAL A 153 2.44 22.02 15.73
C VAL A 153 2.38 23.48 15.24
N ASP A 154 1.80 23.73 14.07
CA ASP A 154 1.56 25.06 13.51
C ASP A 154 0.20 25.62 13.97
N GLY A 155 -0.61 24.83 14.70
CA GLY A 155 -1.92 25.21 15.23
C GLY A 155 -3.09 24.90 14.29
N ASP A 156 -2.83 24.35 13.11
CA ASP A 156 -3.86 23.96 12.15
C ASP A 156 -4.53 22.65 12.58
N LYS A 157 -5.84 22.56 12.40
CA LYS A 157 -6.59 21.32 12.63
C LYS A 157 -6.14 20.24 11.65
N LEU A 158 -5.78 19.04 12.15
CA LEU A 158 -5.22 17.97 11.31
C LEU A 158 -6.16 17.62 10.14
N THR A 159 -7.44 17.40 10.42
CA THR A 159 -8.41 16.98 9.39
C THR A 159 -8.57 17.99 8.25
N ASP A 160 -8.36 19.28 8.51
CA ASP A 160 -8.53 20.32 7.50
C ASP A 160 -7.32 20.41 6.55
N GLN A 161 -6.16 19.92 7.02
CA GLN A 161 -4.93 19.87 6.23
C GLN A 161 -4.82 18.62 5.36
N LEU A 162 -5.59 17.56 5.63
CA LEU A 162 -5.49 16.30 4.89
C LEU A 162 -6.11 16.42 3.49
N ILE A 163 -5.46 15.79 2.50
CA ILE A 163 -6.01 15.58 1.14
C ILE A 163 -7.10 14.50 1.19
N ALA A 164 -6.78 13.34 1.76
CA ALA A 164 -7.72 12.25 2.01
C ALA A 164 -8.00 12.11 3.51
N PRO A 165 -9.27 11.95 3.92
CA PRO A 165 -9.62 11.78 5.34
C PRO A 165 -9.10 10.44 5.89
N PRO A 166 -9.05 10.29 7.22
CA PRO A 166 -8.84 9.00 7.87
C PRO A 166 -9.86 7.97 7.38
N GLN A 167 -9.42 6.72 7.22
CA GLN A 167 -10.32 5.63 6.81
C GLN A 167 -11.32 5.32 7.93
N ASP A 168 -12.56 5.13 7.54
CA ASP A 168 -13.64 4.70 8.45
C ASP A 168 -13.69 3.17 8.54
N PHE A 169 -13.63 2.65 9.75
CA PHE A 169 -13.83 1.25 10.09
C PHE A 169 -15.05 1.11 10.99
N ASN A 170 -16.25 1.02 10.41
CA ASN A 170 -17.52 0.92 11.13
C ASN A 170 -17.75 2.09 12.11
N GLY A 171 -17.55 3.31 11.65
CA GLY A 171 -17.72 4.53 12.43
C GLY A 171 -16.51 4.92 13.28
N LYS A 172 -15.38 4.22 13.16
CA LYS A 172 -14.16 4.47 13.92
C LYS A 172 -12.96 4.73 13.02
N ASN A 173 -12.04 5.54 13.51
CA ASN A 173 -10.75 5.81 12.86
C ASN A 173 -9.62 5.25 13.72
N TYR A 174 -8.71 4.49 13.09
CA TYR A 174 -7.55 3.88 13.74
C TYR A 174 -6.24 4.35 13.13
N THR A 175 -6.30 4.94 11.94
CA THR A 175 -5.14 5.35 11.15
C THR A 175 -5.35 6.73 10.54
N ILE A 176 -4.25 7.39 10.20
CA ILE A 176 -4.24 8.59 9.37
C ILE A 176 -3.39 8.30 8.13
N PRO A 177 -3.90 8.53 6.92
CA PRO A 177 -3.07 8.40 5.72
C PRO A 177 -1.87 9.36 5.81
N LEU A 178 -0.66 8.81 5.76
CA LEU A 178 0.59 9.58 5.70
C LEU A 178 0.92 9.93 4.26
N VAL A 179 0.84 8.94 3.37
CA VAL A 179 1.09 9.10 1.95
C VAL A 179 -0.24 9.18 1.21
N PHE A 180 -0.30 10.08 0.24
CA PHE A 180 -1.36 10.16 -0.76
C PHE A 180 -0.70 10.09 -2.13
N GLY A 181 -0.62 8.89 -2.68
CA GLY A 181 0.01 8.66 -3.97
C GLY A 181 -1.00 8.46 -5.09
N SER A 182 -0.50 8.33 -6.31
CA SER A 182 -1.28 7.99 -7.49
C SER A 182 -0.61 6.87 -8.26
N TRP A 183 -1.41 5.91 -8.70
CA TRP A 183 -1.05 5.04 -9.79
C TRP A 183 -1.12 5.79 -11.11
N GLY A 184 -0.35 5.34 -12.09
CA GLY A 184 -0.42 5.86 -13.45
C GLY A 184 0.57 5.20 -14.37
N THR A 185 0.70 5.75 -15.55
CA THR A 185 1.64 5.31 -16.59
C THR A 185 2.81 6.29 -16.66
N PHE A 186 4.01 5.75 -16.55
CA PHE A 186 5.26 6.49 -16.73
C PHE A 186 5.80 6.30 -18.14
N TYR A 187 6.51 7.34 -18.64
CA TYR A 187 7.20 7.34 -19.93
C TYR A 187 8.46 8.21 -19.85
N ASP A 188 9.38 8.09 -20.83
CA ASP A 188 10.54 8.97 -20.94
C ASP A 188 10.22 10.13 -21.88
N GLU A 189 10.09 11.36 -21.34
CA GLU A 189 9.81 12.57 -22.11
C GLU A 189 10.87 12.84 -23.20
N ALA A 190 12.16 12.57 -22.89
CA ALA A 190 13.24 12.76 -23.84
C ALA A 190 13.15 11.78 -25.02
N LEU A 191 12.81 10.51 -24.73
CA LEU A 191 12.60 9.49 -25.73
C LEU A 191 11.41 9.81 -26.63
N PHE A 192 10.27 10.20 -26.04
CA PHE A 192 9.06 10.56 -26.79
C PHE A 192 9.34 11.76 -27.71
N LYS A 193 10.00 12.81 -27.20
CA LYS A 193 10.38 13.98 -27.98
C LYS A 193 11.33 13.61 -29.13
N LYS A 194 12.34 12.79 -28.87
CA LYS A 194 13.33 12.34 -29.87
C LYS A 194 12.68 11.63 -31.06
N ASN A 195 11.66 10.79 -30.78
CA ASN A 195 10.99 9.99 -31.79
C ASN A 195 9.73 10.65 -32.38
N GLY A 196 9.36 11.84 -31.93
CA GLY A 196 8.12 12.50 -32.35
C GLY A 196 6.86 11.77 -31.92
N TRP A 197 6.91 11.00 -30.82
CA TRP A 197 5.76 10.31 -30.29
C TRP A 197 4.89 11.26 -29.47
N THR A 198 3.59 11.17 -29.68
CA THR A 198 2.61 11.96 -28.92
C THR A 198 2.38 11.32 -27.55
N VAL A 199 2.41 12.13 -26.50
CA VAL A 199 2.04 11.66 -25.16
C VAL A 199 0.55 11.33 -25.15
N PRO A 200 0.14 10.09 -24.78
CA PRO A 200 -1.26 9.71 -24.75
C PRO A 200 -2.09 10.54 -23.76
N THR A 201 -3.26 10.97 -24.17
CA THR A 201 -4.23 11.68 -23.32
C THR A 201 -5.54 10.91 -23.13
N ASP A 202 -5.73 9.87 -23.92
CA ASP A 202 -6.91 9.00 -23.94
C ASP A 202 -6.58 7.67 -24.63
N TRP A 203 -7.58 6.79 -24.70
CA TRP A 203 -7.43 5.45 -25.27
C TRP A 203 -7.02 5.46 -26.75
N ASP A 204 -7.62 6.33 -27.57
CA ASP A 204 -7.34 6.35 -29.01
C ASP A 204 -5.93 6.87 -29.31
N SER A 205 -5.50 7.92 -28.60
CA SER A 205 -4.13 8.44 -28.69
C SER A 205 -3.10 7.45 -28.11
N PHE A 206 -3.48 6.68 -27.07
CA PHE A 206 -2.64 5.59 -26.56
C PHE A 206 -2.43 4.49 -27.62
N LEU A 207 -3.49 4.04 -28.29
CA LEU A 207 -3.37 3.06 -29.37
C LEU A 207 -2.51 3.59 -30.51
N ALA A 208 -2.76 4.82 -30.98
CA ALA A 208 -2.02 5.42 -32.08
C ALA A 208 -0.52 5.58 -31.77
N THR A 209 -0.19 5.97 -30.52
CA THR A 209 1.20 6.09 -30.08
C THR A 209 1.85 4.72 -29.91
N SER A 210 1.13 3.75 -29.37
CA SER A 210 1.63 2.36 -29.20
C SER A 210 1.95 1.71 -30.56
N GLU A 211 1.16 1.95 -31.61
CA GLU A 211 1.49 1.46 -32.97
C GLU A 211 2.80 2.06 -33.50
N LYS A 212 3.03 3.36 -33.29
CA LYS A 212 4.27 4.02 -33.69
C LYS A 212 5.47 3.47 -32.93
N ILE A 213 5.32 3.26 -31.63
CA ILE A 213 6.37 2.68 -30.78
C ILE A 213 6.69 1.26 -31.26
N LYS A 214 5.69 0.44 -31.47
CA LYS A 214 5.87 -0.93 -31.96
C LYS A 214 6.54 -0.97 -33.34
N ALA A 215 6.14 -0.08 -34.25
CA ALA A 215 6.73 0.04 -35.58
C ALA A 215 8.23 0.45 -35.53
N SER A 216 8.69 1.10 -34.46
CA SER A 216 10.10 1.39 -34.22
C SER A 216 10.92 0.21 -33.72
N GLY A 217 10.29 -0.93 -33.42
CA GLY A 217 10.93 -2.12 -32.86
C GLY A 217 11.02 -2.14 -31.34
N MET A 218 10.38 -1.18 -30.63
CA MET A 218 10.31 -1.11 -29.18
C MET A 218 8.98 -1.68 -28.67
N ASN A 219 8.98 -2.25 -27.46
CA ASN A 219 7.73 -2.64 -26.81
C ASN A 219 6.98 -1.39 -26.30
N PRO A 220 5.68 -1.25 -26.61
CA PRO A 220 4.90 -0.11 -26.09
C PRO A 220 4.77 -0.08 -24.57
N TYR A 221 4.60 -1.23 -23.92
CA TYR A 221 4.24 -1.31 -22.53
C TYR A 221 4.83 -2.52 -21.82
N ILE A 222 5.40 -2.31 -20.65
CA ILE A 222 5.85 -3.40 -19.76
C ILE A 222 5.11 -3.32 -18.43
N HIS A 223 4.89 -4.45 -17.79
CA HIS A 223 4.38 -4.54 -16.42
C HIS A 223 5.08 -5.65 -15.65
N THR A 224 4.79 -5.80 -14.37
CA THR A 224 5.31 -6.88 -13.53
C THR A 224 4.25 -7.94 -13.28
N GLY A 225 4.48 -9.17 -13.76
CA GLY A 225 3.56 -10.29 -13.56
C GLY A 225 3.62 -10.90 -12.16
N LYS A 226 4.74 -10.73 -11.45
CA LYS A 226 4.86 -11.16 -10.05
C LYS A 226 4.08 -10.28 -9.07
N TYR A 227 3.75 -9.05 -9.49
CA TYR A 227 2.98 -8.09 -8.70
C TYR A 227 1.88 -7.46 -9.58
N PRO A 228 0.80 -8.21 -9.88
CA PRO A 228 -0.23 -7.79 -10.83
C PRO A 228 -0.97 -6.50 -10.43
N TYR A 229 -0.97 -6.16 -9.16
CA TYR A 229 -1.58 -4.92 -8.68
C TYR A 229 -0.99 -3.65 -9.31
N TYR A 230 0.21 -3.72 -9.94
CA TYR A 230 0.75 -2.60 -10.71
C TYR A 230 -0.07 -2.30 -11.96
N ILE A 231 -0.44 -3.33 -12.73
CA ILE A 231 -1.27 -3.12 -13.92
C ILE A 231 -2.73 -2.85 -13.54
N VAL A 232 -3.22 -3.45 -12.45
CA VAL A 232 -4.55 -3.20 -11.91
C VAL A 232 -4.67 -1.73 -11.49
N GLY A 233 -3.77 -1.23 -10.67
CA GLY A 233 -3.74 0.17 -10.24
C GLY A 233 -3.48 1.15 -11.38
N GLY A 234 -2.51 0.85 -12.25
CA GLY A 234 -2.06 1.75 -13.30
C GLY A 234 -2.99 1.85 -14.51
N LEU A 235 -3.80 0.82 -14.79
CA LEU A 235 -4.69 0.79 -15.96
C LEU A 235 -6.11 0.38 -15.63
N VAL A 236 -6.33 -0.76 -14.95
CA VAL A 236 -7.64 -1.40 -14.86
C VAL A 236 -8.64 -0.55 -14.10
N ASN A 237 -8.26 -0.08 -12.92
CA ASN A 237 -9.15 0.70 -12.05
C ASN A 237 -9.58 2.03 -12.67
N SER A 238 -8.67 2.71 -13.39
CA SER A 238 -9.02 3.93 -14.11
C SER A 238 -9.95 3.64 -15.30
N GLY A 239 -9.78 2.49 -15.94
CA GLY A 239 -10.68 2.01 -16.98
C GLY A 239 -12.08 1.76 -16.45
N PHE A 240 -12.25 1.12 -15.30
CA PHE A 240 -13.54 0.91 -14.66
C PHE A 240 -14.28 2.23 -14.42
N VAL A 241 -13.60 3.23 -13.89
CA VAL A 241 -14.17 4.56 -13.64
C VAL A 241 -14.61 5.23 -14.96
N SER A 242 -13.73 5.25 -15.98
CA SER A 242 -14.00 5.88 -17.26
C SER A 242 -15.14 5.21 -18.00
N GLU A 243 -15.18 3.87 -18.04
CA GLU A 243 -16.25 3.13 -18.70
C GLU A 243 -17.58 3.16 -17.92
N ASN A 244 -17.53 3.45 -16.63
CA ASN A 244 -18.72 3.68 -15.79
C ASN A 244 -19.27 5.11 -15.91
N GLY A 245 -18.99 5.80 -17.00
CA GLY A 245 -19.45 7.17 -17.24
C GLY A 245 -18.75 8.21 -16.35
N ASP A 246 -17.47 8.02 -16.10
CA ASP A 246 -16.65 8.87 -15.24
C ASP A 246 -17.12 8.87 -13.76
N ASN A 247 -17.80 7.80 -13.34
CA ASN A 247 -18.31 7.67 -11.98
C ASN A 247 -17.46 6.69 -11.15
N PRO A 248 -16.67 7.18 -10.16
CA PRO A 248 -15.78 6.35 -9.35
C PRO A 248 -16.51 5.48 -8.31
N GLN A 249 -17.85 5.59 -8.19
CA GLN A 249 -18.65 4.77 -7.27
C GLN A 249 -18.47 3.26 -7.54
N ILE A 250 -18.16 2.88 -8.78
CA ILE A 250 -17.89 1.49 -9.15
C ILE A 250 -16.80 0.86 -8.26
N LEU A 251 -15.75 1.60 -7.90
CA LEU A 251 -14.67 1.11 -7.04
C LEU A 251 -15.14 0.88 -5.60
N LYS A 252 -16.01 1.75 -5.08
CA LYS A 252 -16.63 1.57 -3.76
C LYS A 252 -17.62 0.42 -3.73
N ASP A 253 -18.32 0.17 -4.82
CA ASP A 253 -19.22 -0.98 -4.95
C ASP A 253 -18.44 -2.30 -5.00
N GLN A 254 -17.26 -2.29 -5.63
CA GLN A 254 -16.32 -3.42 -5.65
C GLN A 254 -15.70 -3.65 -4.25
N GLU A 255 -15.25 -2.60 -3.56
CA GLU A 255 -14.77 -2.68 -2.18
C GLU A 255 -15.81 -3.28 -1.22
N ALA A 256 -17.07 -2.88 -1.40
CA ALA A 256 -18.19 -3.42 -0.63
C ALA A 256 -18.62 -4.84 -1.05
N ALA A 257 -18.00 -5.38 -2.10
CA ALA A 257 -18.35 -6.66 -2.71
C ALA A 257 -19.83 -6.73 -3.12
N LYS A 258 -20.43 -5.63 -3.62
CA LYS A 258 -21.85 -5.62 -4.03
C LYS A 258 -22.10 -6.61 -5.17
N GLU A 259 -23.34 -7.05 -5.29
CA GLU A 259 -23.75 -7.89 -6.40
C GLU A 259 -23.51 -7.19 -7.74
N LYS A 260 -22.95 -7.92 -8.70
CA LYS A 260 -22.62 -7.45 -10.05
C LYS A 260 -21.59 -6.31 -10.10
N ALA A 261 -20.92 -5.99 -8.98
CA ALA A 261 -19.89 -4.95 -8.98
C ALA A 261 -18.72 -5.27 -9.91
N PHE A 262 -18.45 -6.55 -10.13
CA PHE A 262 -17.42 -7.04 -11.05
C PHE A 262 -17.97 -7.59 -12.36
N LYS A 263 -19.30 -7.67 -12.54
CA LYS A 263 -19.93 -8.22 -13.74
C LYS A 263 -20.94 -7.23 -14.31
N ASN A 264 -20.42 -6.24 -15.03
CA ASN A 264 -21.19 -5.17 -15.67
C ASN A 264 -20.47 -4.66 -16.93
N ASP A 265 -21.14 -3.80 -17.71
CA ASP A 265 -20.64 -3.30 -18.99
C ASP A 265 -19.33 -2.50 -18.85
N ALA A 266 -19.14 -1.74 -17.77
CA ALA A 266 -17.93 -0.95 -17.57
C ALA A 266 -16.72 -1.86 -17.37
N VAL A 267 -16.89 -2.92 -16.60
CA VAL A 267 -15.86 -3.95 -16.41
C VAL A 267 -15.57 -4.66 -17.72
N ALA A 268 -16.60 -5.13 -18.44
CA ALA A 268 -16.43 -5.83 -19.72
C ALA A 268 -15.66 -4.98 -20.75
N LYS A 269 -16.01 -3.70 -20.91
CA LYS A 269 -15.33 -2.78 -21.83
C LYS A 269 -13.87 -2.52 -21.43
N THR A 270 -13.59 -2.38 -20.14
CA THR A 270 -12.22 -2.21 -19.66
C THR A 270 -11.37 -3.46 -19.93
N LEU A 271 -11.89 -4.64 -19.64
CA LEU A 271 -11.20 -5.90 -19.92
C LEU A 271 -10.97 -6.08 -21.42
N GLN A 272 -11.90 -5.66 -22.27
CA GLN A 272 -11.72 -5.67 -23.72
C GLN A 272 -10.56 -4.77 -24.17
N LYS A 273 -10.33 -3.63 -23.54
CA LYS A 273 -9.14 -2.79 -23.81
C LYS A 273 -7.84 -3.53 -23.47
N LEU A 274 -7.78 -4.28 -22.37
CA LEU A 274 -6.64 -5.13 -22.06
C LEU A 274 -6.43 -6.24 -23.10
N VAL A 275 -7.53 -6.84 -23.57
CA VAL A 275 -7.49 -7.84 -24.66
C VAL A 275 -6.93 -7.23 -25.94
N VAL A 276 -7.34 -6.01 -26.31
CA VAL A 276 -6.78 -5.28 -27.46
C VAL A 276 -5.26 -5.07 -27.30
N MET A 277 -4.80 -4.58 -26.14
CA MET A 277 -3.37 -4.39 -25.90
C MET A 277 -2.59 -5.72 -26.02
N ARG A 278 -3.11 -6.79 -25.43
CA ARG A 278 -2.55 -8.13 -25.49
C ARG A 278 -2.45 -8.67 -26.93
N ASP A 279 -3.55 -8.60 -27.67
CA ASP A 279 -3.65 -9.22 -28.99
C ASP A 279 -2.90 -8.42 -30.06
N LYS A 280 -2.77 -7.12 -29.88
CA LYS A 280 -1.87 -6.26 -30.66
C LYS A 280 -0.39 -6.43 -30.27
N GLY A 281 -0.08 -7.19 -29.23
CA GLY A 281 1.29 -7.43 -28.76
C GLY A 281 1.96 -6.13 -28.28
N TYR A 282 1.24 -5.34 -27.49
CA TYR A 282 1.79 -4.13 -26.87
C TYR A 282 2.53 -4.41 -25.57
N PHE A 283 2.25 -5.53 -24.92
CA PHE A 283 2.97 -5.97 -23.73
C PHE A 283 4.28 -6.69 -24.07
N ASP A 284 5.35 -6.36 -23.38
CA ASP A 284 6.56 -7.16 -23.40
C ASP A 284 6.28 -8.56 -22.83
N ASN A 285 6.76 -9.58 -23.51
CA ASN A 285 6.62 -10.98 -23.08
C ASN A 285 7.30 -11.28 -21.74
N ALA A 286 8.37 -10.53 -21.39
CA ALA A 286 9.05 -10.67 -20.11
C ALA A 286 8.14 -10.31 -18.92
N SER A 287 7.11 -9.48 -19.15
CA SER A 287 6.19 -8.97 -18.11
C SER A 287 5.68 -10.06 -17.17
N PHE A 288 5.40 -11.27 -17.68
CA PHE A 288 4.75 -12.31 -16.89
C PHE A 288 5.66 -13.00 -15.87
N GLY A 289 6.98 -12.90 -16.04
CA GLY A 289 7.97 -13.64 -15.23
C GLY A 289 8.80 -12.77 -14.27
N ILE A 290 8.70 -11.44 -14.40
CA ILE A 290 9.60 -10.50 -13.72
C ILE A 290 8.94 -9.82 -12.52
N ASN A 291 9.77 -9.33 -11.61
CA ASN A 291 9.37 -8.48 -10.50
C ASN A 291 9.29 -6.99 -10.93
N HIS A 292 8.92 -6.09 -9.99
CA HIS A 292 8.75 -4.68 -10.29
C HIS A 292 10.07 -3.99 -10.66
N THR A 293 11.16 -4.28 -9.94
CA THR A 293 12.46 -3.65 -10.22
C THR A 293 13.04 -4.10 -11.56
N ASP A 294 12.80 -5.36 -11.98
CA ASP A 294 13.21 -5.81 -13.32
C ASP A 294 12.44 -5.05 -14.41
N SER A 295 11.12 -4.86 -14.25
CA SER A 295 10.31 -4.11 -15.22
C SER A 295 10.72 -2.63 -15.28
N GLN A 296 11.01 -2.02 -14.13
CA GLN A 296 11.52 -0.65 -14.04
C GLN A 296 12.89 -0.52 -14.75
N MET A 297 13.77 -1.51 -14.57
CA MET A 297 15.08 -1.50 -15.22
C MET A 297 14.97 -1.61 -16.76
N LEU A 298 14.08 -2.47 -17.27
CA LEU A 298 13.84 -2.58 -18.72
C LEU A 298 13.29 -1.27 -19.30
N PHE A 299 12.42 -0.59 -18.57
CA PHE A 299 11.90 0.73 -18.90
C PHE A 299 13.01 1.79 -18.93
N LEU A 300 13.88 1.86 -17.90
CA LEU A 300 15.02 2.78 -17.87
C LEU A 300 16.04 2.52 -18.99
N GLN A 301 16.18 1.27 -19.41
CA GLN A 301 17.01 0.88 -20.55
C GLN A 301 16.34 1.18 -21.91
N ARG A 302 15.14 1.76 -21.91
CA ARG A 302 14.37 2.10 -23.13
C ARG A 302 14.09 0.86 -24.01
N LYS A 303 13.95 -0.32 -23.42
CA LYS A 303 13.44 -1.50 -24.11
C LYS A 303 11.92 -1.44 -24.24
N ASP A 304 11.31 -0.76 -23.28
CA ASP A 304 9.89 -0.51 -23.17
C ASP A 304 9.64 0.98 -23.04
N ALA A 305 8.61 1.47 -23.72
CA ALA A 305 8.35 2.91 -23.78
C ALA A 305 7.51 3.42 -22.61
N MET A 306 6.65 2.56 -22.04
CA MET A 306 5.71 2.93 -20.95
C MET A 306 5.64 1.83 -19.89
N LEU A 307 5.36 2.24 -18.65
CA LEU A 307 5.34 1.38 -17.45
C LEU A 307 4.24 1.83 -16.48
N PRO A 308 3.37 0.92 -15.95
CA PRO A 308 2.48 1.25 -14.85
C PRO A 308 3.27 1.28 -13.54
N ASN A 309 3.13 2.35 -12.77
CA ASN A 309 3.80 2.45 -11.46
C ASN A 309 3.09 3.46 -10.55
N GLY A 310 3.51 3.50 -9.29
CA GLY A 310 3.19 4.59 -8.38
C GLY A 310 4.27 5.67 -8.36
N LEU A 311 3.99 6.79 -7.69
CA LEU A 311 4.86 7.96 -7.67
C LEU A 311 6.24 7.73 -7.01
N TRP A 312 6.47 6.59 -6.38
CA TRP A 312 7.78 6.23 -5.79
C TRP A 312 8.86 5.83 -6.82
N LEU A 313 8.49 5.56 -8.09
CA LEU A 313 9.38 5.03 -9.13
C LEU A 313 10.69 5.80 -9.26
N GLU A 314 10.59 7.13 -9.33
CA GLU A 314 11.76 8.00 -9.55
C GLU A 314 12.76 7.89 -8.39
N ASN A 315 12.28 7.87 -7.15
CA ASN A 315 13.16 7.73 -5.98
C ASN A 315 13.71 6.30 -5.83
N GLU A 316 12.89 5.29 -6.08
CA GLU A 316 13.29 3.88 -6.01
C GLU A 316 14.45 3.60 -6.96
N MET A 317 14.36 4.12 -8.18
CA MET A 317 15.33 3.86 -9.25
C MET A 317 16.42 4.92 -9.39
N LYS A 318 16.48 5.93 -8.53
CA LYS A 318 17.33 7.13 -8.69
C LYS A 318 18.82 6.87 -8.98
N LYS A 319 19.34 5.71 -8.57
CA LYS A 319 20.74 5.33 -8.82
C LYS A 319 20.99 4.78 -10.20
N ASP A 320 19.93 4.33 -10.87
CA ASP A 320 19.98 3.60 -12.14
C ASP A 320 19.41 4.44 -13.30
N VAL A 321 18.93 5.66 -13.00
CA VAL A 321 18.34 6.56 -14.01
C VAL A 321 19.44 7.11 -14.93
N PRO A 322 19.37 6.90 -16.27
CA PRO A 322 20.30 7.50 -17.21
C PRO A 322 20.25 9.03 -17.16
N ALA A 323 21.40 9.69 -17.36
CA ALA A 323 21.51 11.14 -17.24
C ALA A 323 20.62 11.94 -18.21
N ASP A 324 20.26 11.35 -19.36
CA ASP A 324 19.39 11.93 -20.38
C ASP A 324 17.92 11.47 -20.25
N PHE A 325 17.60 10.69 -19.24
CA PHE A 325 16.23 10.20 -18.99
C PHE A 325 15.41 11.27 -18.26
N LYS A 326 14.16 11.46 -18.70
CA LYS A 326 13.22 12.37 -18.04
C LYS A 326 11.89 11.67 -17.82
N PHE A 327 11.55 11.45 -16.55
CA PHE A 327 10.27 10.87 -16.19
C PHE A 327 9.11 11.80 -16.56
N GLY A 328 8.18 11.29 -17.37
CA GLY A 328 6.83 11.82 -17.55
C GLY A 328 5.81 10.93 -16.87
N PHE A 329 4.67 11.48 -16.53
CA PHE A 329 3.59 10.79 -15.81
C PHE A 329 2.23 11.12 -16.39
N ILE A 330 1.40 10.10 -16.57
CA ILE A 330 0.02 10.18 -17.04
C ILE A 330 -0.83 9.38 -16.04
N PRO A 331 -1.86 9.96 -15.40
CA PRO A 331 -2.66 9.26 -14.39
C PRO A 331 -3.52 8.14 -15.00
N SER A 332 -3.93 8.28 -16.25
CA SER A 332 -4.72 7.28 -16.97
C SER A 332 -4.57 7.44 -18.48
N VAL A 333 -4.68 6.33 -19.21
CA VAL A 333 -4.79 6.25 -20.67
C VAL A 333 -6.06 5.52 -21.12
N MET A 334 -6.93 5.16 -20.17
CA MET A 334 -8.10 4.33 -20.41
C MET A 334 -9.37 5.14 -20.71
N GLN A 335 -9.33 6.46 -20.54
CA GLN A 335 -10.47 7.33 -20.83
C GLN A 335 -10.78 7.41 -22.32
N LYS A 336 -12.04 7.71 -22.63
CA LYS A 336 -12.48 8.00 -24.00
C LYS A 336 -11.88 9.32 -24.48
N PRO A 337 -11.79 9.56 -25.81
CA PRO A 337 -11.48 10.87 -26.34
C PRO A 337 -12.42 11.94 -25.77
N GLY A 338 -11.82 13.02 -25.23
CA GLY A 338 -12.56 14.08 -24.54
C GLY A 338 -13.10 13.74 -23.15
N GLY A 339 -12.85 12.53 -22.64
CA GLY A 339 -13.14 12.13 -21.25
C GLY A 339 -12.21 12.79 -20.24
N LYS A 340 -12.58 12.71 -18.97
CA LYS A 340 -11.76 13.23 -17.88
C LYS A 340 -10.58 12.30 -17.59
N ASN A 341 -9.47 12.89 -17.13
CA ASN A 341 -8.42 12.10 -16.52
C ASN A 341 -8.93 11.43 -15.24
N VAL A 342 -8.46 10.23 -14.97
CA VAL A 342 -8.83 9.48 -13.77
C VAL A 342 -7.56 9.23 -12.96
N VAL A 343 -7.52 9.77 -11.76
CA VAL A 343 -6.49 9.49 -10.75
C VAL A 343 -6.99 8.36 -9.86
N ILE A 344 -6.21 7.29 -9.77
CA ILE A 344 -6.43 6.20 -8.83
C ILE A 344 -5.47 6.39 -7.65
N PRO A 345 -5.95 6.92 -6.51
CA PRO A 345 -5.10 7.15 -5.37
C PRO A 345 -4.81 5.86 -4.61
N TYR A 346 -3.68 5.84 -3.93
CA TYR A 346 -3.38 4.90 -2.85
C TYR A 346 -2.92 5.65 -1.62
N THR A 347 -3.06 5.03 -0.46
CA THR A 347 -2.58 5.56 0.81
C THR A 347 -1.73 4.53 1.54
N ASN A 348 -0.70 5.04 2.23
CA ASN A 348 0.02 4.30 3.26
C ASN A 348 -0.19 5.04 4.57
N ASN A 349 -0.52 4.32 5.62
CA ASN A 349 -1.11 4.90 6.80
C ASN A 349 -0.15 4.91 7.99
N ILE A 350 -0.32 5.87 8.89
CA ILE A 350 0.35 5.88 10.20
C ILE A 350 -0.69 5.62 11.29
N ALA A 351 -0.30 4.86 12.29
CA ALA A 351 -1.16 4.50 13.41
C ALA A 351 -0.40 4.55 14.74
N ILE A 352 -1.17 4.69 15.82
CA ILE A 352 -0.70 4.53 17.19
C ILE A 352 -1.10 3.13 17.65
N ALA A 353 -0.20 2.38 18.24
CA ALA A 353 -0.53 1.06 18.77
C ALA A 353 -1.48 1.18 19.98
N LYS A 354 -2.45 0.28 20.08
CA LYS A 354 -3.37 0.24 21.24
C LYS A 354 -2.62 0.06 22.57
N LYS A 355 -1.52 -0.71 22.54
CA LYS A 355 -0.63 -0.96 23.68
C LYS A 355 0.65 -0.12 23.64
N ALA A 356 0.59 1.08 23.03
CA ALA A 356 1.68 2.02 23.07
C ALA A 356 2.09 2.32 24.52
N LYS A 357 3.39 2.31 24.80
CA LYS A 357 3.93 2.64 26.12
C LYS A 357 3.92 4.15 26.38
N ASN A 358 4.04 4.93 25.31
CA ASN A 358 4.04 6.39 25.35
C ASN A 358 3.04 7.00 24.35
N PRO A 359 1.73 6.82 24.56
CA PRO A 359 0.71 7.28 23.63
C PRO A 359 0.71 8.80 23.45
N GLU A 360 1.10 9.57 24.45
CA GLU A 360 1.17 11.03 24.35
C GLU A 360 2.34 11.48 23.45
N ALA A 361 3.50 10.82 23.53
CA ALA A 361 4.60 11.05 22.59
C ALA A 361 4.20 10.62 21.16
N ALA A 362 3.43 9.53 21.02
CA ALA A 362 2.92 9.08 19.73
C ALA A 362 1.96 10.11 19.09
N LYS A 363 1.02 10.65 19.86
CA LYS A 363 0.13 11.74 19.41
C LYS A 363 0.92 13.00 19.04
N ALA A 364 1.88 13.39 19.89
CA ALA A 364 2.73 14.55 19.63
C ALA A 364 3.58 14.36 18.37
N PHE A 365 4.08 13.14 18.10
CA PHE A 365 4.80 12.83 16.87
C PHE A 365 3.91 12.97 15.63
N VAL A 366 2.69 12.43 15.66
CA VAL A 366 1.72 12.58 14.57
C VAL A 366 1.41 14.07 14.34
N GLN A 367 1.13 14.85 15.39
CA GLN A 367 0.89 16.30 15.29
C GLN A 367 2.11 17.05 14.72
N PHE A 368 3.32 16.57 15.01
CA PHE A 368 4.57 17.17 14.52
C PHE A 368 4.78 16.94 13.03
N ILE A 369 4.49 15.73 12.53
CA ILE A 369 4.77 15.39 11.14
C ILE A 369 3.72 15.89 10.14
N PHE A 370 2.48 16.17 10.55
CA PHE A 370 1.42 16.62 9.63
C PHE A 370 1.42 18.14 9.46
N THR A 371 2.52 18.71 8.96
CA THR A 371 2.67 20.13 8.62
C THR A 371 3.00 20.31 7.14
N LYS A 372 2.78 21.51 6.61
CA LYS A 372 3.17 21.84 5.22
C LYS A 372 4.69 21.71 5.02
N LYS A 373 5.49 22.11 6.04
CA LYS A 373 6.96 21.98 6.00
C LYS A 373 7.39 20.53 5.82
N THR A 374 6.90 19.64 6.67
CA THR A 374 7.28 18.21 6.62
C THR A 374 6.75 17.52 5.38
N ALA A 375 5.58 17.93 4.86
CA ALA A 375 5.03 17.43 3.60
C ALA A 375 5.84 17.87 2.38
N THR A 376 6.33 19.12 2.36
CA THR A 376 7.25 19.59 1.31
C THR A 376 8.54 18.79 1.36
N ARG A 377 9.13 18.59 2.55
CA ARG A 377 10.34 17.76 2.71
C ARG A 377 10.12 16.30 2.31
N TRP A 378 8.93 15.75 2.59
CA TRP A 378 8.56 14.43 2.10
C TRP A 378 8.65 14.37 0.57
N ALA A 379 8.00 15.31 -0.13
CA ALA A 379 7.98 15.34 -1.59
C ALA A 379 9.39 15.48 -2.19
N GLU A 380 10.25 16.29 -1.58
CA GLU A 380 11.63 16.51 -2.01
C GLU A 380 12.53 15.28 -1.82
N LEU A 381 12.35 14.54 -0.73
CA LEU A 381 13.23 13.42 -0.35
C LEU A 381 12.75 12.07 -0.90
N THR A 382 11.45 11.91 -1.16
CA THR A 382 10.86 10.62 -1.51
C THR A 382 10.32 10.55 -2.93
N GLY A 383 10.14 11.70 -3.60
CA GLY A 383 9.48 11.75 -4.90
C GLY A 383 7.99 11.39 -4.85
N ALA A 384 7.35 11.53 -3.69
CA ALA A 384 5.93 11.22 -3.47
C ALA A 384 5.20 12.34 -2.74
N ILE A 385 3.89 12.24 -2.60
CA ILE A 385 3.05 13.26 -1.98
C ILE A 385 2.66 12.78 -0.58
N MET A 386 2.94 13.58 0.43
CA MET A 386 2.37 13.37 1.76
C MET A 386 0.92 13.83 1.78
N ASN A 387 0.09 13.18 2.58
CA ASN A 387 -1.34 13.48 2.68
C ASN A 387 -1.64 14.82 3.40
N VAL A 388 -0.97 15.88 2.94
CA VAL A 388 -1.15 17.25 3.44
C VAL A 388 -1.25 18.21 2.26
N LYS A 389 -2.22 19.12 2.32
CA LYS A 389 -2.42 20.18 1.31
C LYS A 389 -1.26 21.18 1.37
N ALA A 390 -0.18 20.89 0.66
CA ALA A 390 1.01 21.74 0.54
C ALA A 390 1.17 22.23 -0.90
N ASP A 391 1.64 23.46 -1.07
CA ASP A 391 2.07 23.96 -2.37
C ASP A 391 3.51 23.49 -2.63
N LEU A 392 3.71 22.70 -3.68
CA LEU A 392 5.00 22.14 -4.06
C LEU A 392 5.68 22.85 -5.23
N GLU A 393 5.07 23.86 -5.85
CA GLU A 393 5.61 24.49 -7.06
C GLU A 393 7.00 25.12 -6.84
N ALA A 394 7.19 25.79 -5.70
CA ALA A 394 8.48 26.41 -5.34
C ALA A 394 9.49 25.44 -4.71
N SER A 395 9.11 24.19 -4.45
CA SER A 395 9.96 23.18 -3.81
C SER A 395 10.95 22.56 -4.81
N SER A 396 11.94 21.83 -4.29
CA SER A 396 12.82 20.97 -5.09
C SER A 396 12.23 19.60 -5.40
N ALA A 397 10.93 19.40 -5.17
CA ALA A 397 10.22 18.18 -5.54
C ALA A 397 10.32 17.91 -7.05
N SER A 398 10.31 16.63 -7.43
CA SER A 398 10.51 16.21 -8.81
C SER A 398 9.41 16.72 -9.75
N GLY A 399 9.71 16.75 -11.05
CA GLY A 399 8.76 17.11 -12.10
C GLY A 399 7.54 16.19 -12.12
N VAL A 400 7.72 14.90 -11.80
CA VAL A 400 6.64 13.91 -11.71
C VAL A 400 5.66 14.27 -10.59
N VAL A 401 6.14 14.60 -9.39
CA VAL A 401 5.30 15.00 -8.25
C VAL A 401 4.52 16.27 -8.57
N LYS A 402 5.17 17.27 -9.15
CA LYS A 402 4.50 18.51 -9.56
C LYS A 402 3.44 18.26 -10.64
N THR A 403 3.74 17.39 -11.60
CA THR A 403 2.76 16.96 -12.63
C THR A 403 1.58 16.24 -12.01
N ALA A 404 1.79 15.31 -11.09
CA ALA A 404 0.71 14.63 -10.38
C ALA A 404 -0.18 15.60 -9.60
N MET A 405 0.42 16.59 -8.92
CA MET A 405 -0.34 17.64 -8.23
C MET A 405 -1.19 18.49 -9.17
N LYS A 406 -0.71 18.77 -10.41
CA LYS A 406 -1.53 19.45 -11.42
C LYS A 406 -2.77 18.66 -11.80
N TYR A 407 -2.62 17.34 -11.96
CA TYR A 407 -3.78 16.46 -12.20
C TYR A 407 -4.73 16.48 -11.01
N PHE A 408 -4.25 16.36 -9.77
CA PHE A 408 -5.11 16.37 -8.58
C PHE A 408 -5.93 17.66 -8.44
N ASN A 409 -5.37 18.79 -8.87
CA ASN A 409 -6.00 20.10 -8.78
C ASN A 409 -6.81 20.48 -10.04
N SER A 410 -6.81 19.66 -11.08
CA SER A 410 -7.47 19.96 -12.35
C SER A 410 -8.97 19.67 -12.29
N SER A 411 -9.80 20.59 -12.77
CA SER A 411 -11.23 20.39 -12.92
C SER A 411 -11.57 19.33 -14.00
N ASN A 412 -10.64 19.02 -14.91
CA ASN A 412 -10.76 17.95 -15.91
C ASN A 412 -10.23 16.60 -15.38
N THR A 413 -10.18 16.43 -14.08
CA THR A 413 -9.71 15.19 -13.45
C THR A 413 -10.73 14.70 -12.42
N ILE A 414 -10.96 13.39 -12.42
CA ILE A 414 -11.64 12.67 -11.36
C ILE A 414 -10.57 12.08 -10.46
N VAL A 415 -10.51 12.53 -9.24
CA VAL A 415 -9.76 11.85 -8.19
C VAL A 415 -10.69 10.82 -7.56
N ALA A 416 -10.44 9.54 -7.83
CA ALA A 416 -11.24 8.47 -7.26
C ALA A 416 -11.12 8.45 -5.73
N PRO A 417 -12.13 8.00 -5.00
CA PRO A 417 -11.97 7.78 -3.56
C PRO A 417 -10.91 6.73 -3.30
N VAL A 418 -10.19 6.86 -2.20
CA VAL A 418 -9.34 5.78 -1.71
C VAL A 418 -10.23 4.56 -1.46
N PHE A 419 -9.86 3.42 -2.01
CA PHE A 419 -10.57 2.14 -1.83
C PHE A 419 -9.55 1.02 -1.63
N LYS A 420 -9.98 -0.05 -0.98
CA LYS A 420 -9.14 -1.22 -0.73
C LYS A 420 -10.00 -2.47 -0.79
N LEU A 421 -9.72 -3.33 -1.72
CA LEU A 421 -10.38 -4.63 -1.80
C LEU A 421 -10.02 -5.48 -0.57
N ASN A 422 -10.96 -6.34 -0.18
CA ASN A 422 -10.64 -7.44 0.74
C ASN A 422 -9.52 -8.30 0.13
N ALA A 423 -8.65 -8.86 0.96
CA ALA A 423 -7.47 -9.61 0.51
C ALA A 423 -7.80 -10.75 -0.47
N ASP A 424 -8.92 -11.46 -0.25
CA ASP A 424 -9.35 -12.55 -1.15
C ASP A 424 -9.82 -12.00 -2.50
N LEU A 425 -10.47 -10.83 -2.53
CA LEU A 425 -10.87 -10.15 -3.76
C LEU A 425 -9.67 -9.61 -4.53
N GLU A 426 -8.74 -8.99 -3.83
CA GLU A 426 -7.50 -8.47 -4.41
C GLU A 426 -6.68 -9.60 -5.05
N GLN A 427 -6.53 -10.71 -4.34
CA GLN A 427 -5.85 -11.89 -4.89
C GLN A 427 -6.57 -12.45 -6.12
N ALA A 428 -7.90 -12.57 -6.06
CA ALA A 428 -8.70 -13.06 -7.17
C ALA A 428 -8.59 -12.15 -8.41
N GLU A 429 -8.59 -10.82 -8.22
CA GLU A 429 -8.43 -9.83 -9.28
C GLU A 429 -7.05 -9.92 -9.92
N ASN A 430 -6.01 -10.00 -9.11
CA ASN A 430 -4.63 -10.16 -9.56
C ASN A 430 -4.46 -11.43 -10.40
N ASP A 431 -4.93 -12.58 -9.91
CA ASP A 431 -4.83 -13.87 -10.60
C ASP A 431 -5.64 -13.88 -11.89
N ALA A 432 -6.86 -13.36 -11.88
CA ALA A 432 -7.73 -13.30 -13.05
C ALA A 432 -7.15 -12.37 -14.12
N THR A 433 -6.59 -11.22 -13.72
CA THR A 433 -6.00 -10.26 -14.66
C THR A 433 -4.78 -10.85 -15.37
N ILE A 434 -3.88 -11.52 -14.65
CA ILE A 434 -2.75 -12.21 -15.30
C ILE A 434 -3.22 -13.37 -16.19
N ALA A 435 -4.22 -14.12 -15.76
CA ALA A 435 -4.77 -15.20 -16.58
C ALA A 435 -5.40 -14.69 -17.90
N LEU A 436 -6.08 -13.53 -17.84
CA LEU A 436 -6.63 -12.84 -19.02
C LEU A 436 -5.51 -12.41 -19.98
N LEU A 437 -4.47 -11.76 -19.46
CA LEU A 437 -3.33 -11.30 -20.25
C LEU A 437 -2.54 -12.45 -20.86
N GLN A 438 -2.50 -13.61 -20.19
CA GLN A 438 -1.88 -14.85 -20.70
C GLN A 438 -2.79 -15.65 -21.64
N LYS A 439 -3.95 -15.15 -22.04
CA LYS A 439 -4.95 -15.85 -22.89
C LYS A 439 -5.52 -17.14 -22.29
N LYS A 440 -5.43 -17.30 -20.96
CA LYS A 440 -5.93 -18.49 -20.25
C LYS A 440 -7.43 -18.40 -19.94
N ILE A 441 -7.96 -17.19 -19.91
CA ILE A 441 -9.38 -16.92 -19.68
C ILE A 441 -9.86 -15.78 -20.58
N THR A 442 -11.18 -15.73 -20.76
CA THR A 442 -11.89 -14.64 -21.43
C THR A 442 -12.28 -13.53 -20.45
N PRO A 443 -12.72 -12.34 -20.93
CA PRO A 443 -13.31 -11.31 -20.08
C PRO A 443 -14.50 -11.81 -19.25
N ASP A 444 -15.38 -12.63 -19.83
CA ASP A 444 -16.54 -13.19 -19.13
C ASP A 444 -16.10 -14.11 -17.98
N GLU A 445 -15.12 -14.98 -18.22
CA GLU A 445 -14.55 -15.85 -17.18
C GLU A 445 -13.84 -15.05 -16.09
N TRP A 446 -13.21 -13.91 -16.43
CA TRP A 446 -12.66 -12.98 -15.43
C TRP A 446 -13.77 -12.44 -14.53
N MET A 447 -14.85 -11.93 -15.13
CA MET A 447 -16.01 -11.39 -14.41
C MET A 447 -16.68 -12.45 -13.53
N ASP A 448 -16.82 -13.68 -14.02
CA ASP A 448 -17.40 -14.79 -13.26
C ASP A 448 -16.54 -15.20 -12.07
N ARG A 449 -15.22 -15.23 -12.22
CA ARG A 449 -14.29 -15.47 -11.11
C ARG A 449 -14.40 -14.41 -10.03
N MET A 450 -14.47 -13.14 -10.42
CA MET A 450 -14.60 -12.03 -9.48
C MET A 450 -15.94 -12.03 -8.75
N GLU A 451 -17.04 -12.26 -9.44
CA GLU A 451 -18.37 -12.36 -8.79
C GLU A 451 -18.45 -13.53 -7.83
N LYS A 452 -17.82 -14.66 -8.16
CA LYS A 452 -17.71 -15.81 -7.25
C LYS A 452 -16.89 -15.48 -5.99
N ALA A 453 -15.79 -14.75 -6.13
CA ALA A 453 -15.00 -14.28 -4.99
C ALA A 453 -15.81 -13.27 -4.15
N ALA A 454 -16.50 -12.32 -4.80
CA ALA A 454 -17.35 -11.34 -4.11
C ALA A 454 -18.50 -12.01 -3.34
N ALA A 455 -19.11 -13.05 -3.90
CA ALA A 455 -20.15 -13.83 -3.22
C ALA A 455 -19.64 -14.50 -1.93
N LYS A 456 -18.42 -15.03 -1.93
CA LYS A 456 -17.79 -15.59 -0.71
C LYS A 456 -17.61 -14.53 0.36
N VAL A 457 -17.10 -13.34 -0.02
CA VAL A 457 -16.90 -12.24 0.93
C VAL A 457 -18.22 -11.76 1.51
N ARG A 458 -19.30 -11.70 0.72
CA ARG A 458 -20.65 -11.39 1.22
C ARG A 458 -21.18 -12.43 2.19
N GLY A 459 -20.96 -13.72 1.93
CA GLY A 459 -21.41 -14.81 2.79
C GLY A 459 -20.61 -14.98 4.08
N SER A 460 -19.45 -14.32 4.21
CA SER A 460 -18.60 -14.36 5.41
C SER A 460 -18.76 -13.12 6.32
N LYS A 461 -19.60 -12.17 5.94
CA LYS A 461 -20.01 -11.02 6.75
C LYS A 461 -21.28 -11.35 7.53
#